data_93d68d1dc81c9bd1313fbf2fa79ebb3b
#
_entry.id   93d68d1dc81c9bd1313fbf2fa79ebb3b
#
_cell.length_a   1.000
_cell.length_b   1.000
_cell.length_c   1.000
_cell.angle_alpha   90.00
_cell.angle_beta   90.00
_cell.angle_gamma   90.00
#
_symmetry.space_group_name_H-M   'P 1'
#
loop_
_entity.id
_entity.type
_entity.pdbx_description
1 polymer ?
#
loop_
_entity_poly.entity_id
_entity_poly.type
_entity_poly.pdbx_seq_one_letter_code
_entity_poly.pdbx_strand_id
1 'polypeptide(L)'
;VISAQVSEFNSNNQRDLLDRTANSVKYYIESEYVRVGAQDIGSFVSGEQNRLMREISTLAALSSDAFVFVVDRQGSFIIHSDNTMSVTSASRVPWDIMNSLQKKNGKVTGNSTLGGVFSNNYMYCARSLQIDGKTVGAVFACRSVLALKLLLSNVVKTIVMAILWILLAALIAVYFISDRITRPLKQMSTAAKEFAAGRFDVRVPVMGNDEVSELAIAFNQMAESLSKQEETRRNFLANVSHDLRTPMTTIGGFIESILAGAIPPDKVNGYLEIIESEIRRLSRLVNSLLDISRIQAGERKFNPESFDVCEMGRQILLSFEQKIDQKHLDVEFNCDHDNMYAYADRDAINQIFYNLCDNAVKFSRDGGKYEISITHKEGKIHVSVFNEGEGITPEDLPFVFDRFYKGDRSRGLDKTGTGLGLFIAKTIVCAHNERIWAESEHGKWCRFTFTLPTAQPPQKRETRENGRHATGANL
;
A
#
# COMPACT_ATOMS: atom_id res chain seq x y z
N VAL A 1 43.81 -18.03 5.40
CA VAL A 1 44.70 -17.23 6.25
C VAL A 1 44.39 -17.46 7.73
N ILE A 2 43.18 -17.23 8.20
CA ILE A 2 42.76 -17.37 9.60
C ILE A 2 43.00 -18.81 10.12
N SER A 3 42.62 -19.83 9.35
CA SER A 3 42.83 -21.23 9.72
C SER A 3 44.32 -21.60 9.88
N ALA A 4 45.20 -21.03 9.06
CA ALA A 4 46.64 -21.24 9.15
C ALA A 4 47.22 -20.56 10.39
N GLN A 5 46.82 -19.33 10.67
CA GLN A 5 47.26 -18.56 11.86
C GLN A 5 46.80 -19.21 13.16
N VAL A 6 45.56 -19.68 13.23
CA VAL A 6 45.00 -20.39 14.39
C VAL A 6 45.75 -21.73 14.60
N SER A 7 46.03 -22.43 13.50
CA SER A 7 46.81 -23.69 13.57
C SER A 7 48.25 -23.47 14.08
N GLU A 8 48.90 -22.42 13.61
CA GLU A 8 50.27 -22.07 14.02
C GLU A 8 50.32 -21.58 15.48
N PHE A 9 49.42 -20.72 15.89
CA PHE A 9 49.30 -20.26 17.28
C PHE A 9 49.05 -21.41 18.23
N ASN A 10 48.14 -22.32 17.88
CA ASN A 10 47.82 -23.47 18.69
C ASN A 10 48.99 -24.46 18.74
N SER A 11 49.74 -24.66 17.64
CA SER A 11 50.92 -25.48 17.58
C SER A 11 52.03 -24.96 18.51
N ASN A 12 52.26 -23.66 18.54
CA ASN A 12 53.27 -23.06 19.41
C ASN A 12 52.88 -23.19 20.89
N ASN A 13 51.62 -22.91 21.25
CA ASN A 13 51.12 -23.10 22.61
C ASN A 13 51.25 -24.55 23.09
N GLN A 14 50.95 -25.51 22.22
CA GLN A 14 51.09 -26.95 22.53
C GLN A 14 52.56 -27.37 22.74
N ARG A 15 53.47 -26.82 21.92
CA ARG A 15 54.93 -27.07 22.11
C ARG A 15 55.43 -26.58 23.45
N ASP A 16 55.01 -25.37 23.85
CA ASP A 16 55.37 -24.80 25.15
C ASP A 16 54.84 -25.62 26.33
N LEU A 17 53.62 -26.13 26.20
CA LEU A 17 53.02 -26.98 27.21
C LEU A 17 53.73 -28.30 27.32
N LEU A 18 54.03 -28.95 26.19
CA LEU A 18 54.82 -30.19 26.16
C LEU A 18 56.23 -29.98 26.71
N ASP A 19 56.85 -28.84 26.44
CA ASP A 19 58.19 -28.54 26.98
C ASP A 19 58.17 -28.39 28.52
N ARG A 20 57.16 -27.68 29.05
CA ARG A 20 56.97 -27.55 30.51
C ARG A 20 56.74 -28.90 31.15
N THR A 21 55.93 -29.79 30.56
CA THR A 21 55.67 -31.14 31.03
C THR A 21 56.97 -32.00 31.03
N ALA A 22 57.66 -32.03 29.89
CA ALA A 22 58.89 -32.74 29.79
C ALA A 22 59.95 -32.26 30.81
N ASN A 23 59.98 -30.93 31.02
CA ASN A 23 60.92 -30.33 31.97
C ASN A 23 60.56 -30.67 33.44
N SER A 24 59.27 -30.61 33.80
CA SER A 24 58.78 -30.95 35.14
C SER A 24 59.08 -32.40 35.48
N VAL A 25 58.80 -33.32 34.53
CA VAL A 25 59.15 -34.76 34.71
C VAL A 25 60.61 -34.97 34.76
N LYS A 26 61.42 -34.29 33.96
CA LYS A 26 62.87 -34.30 34.04
C LYS A 26 63.40 -33.98 35.46
N TYR A 27 62.96 -32.77 35.95
CA TYR A 27 63.43 -32.36 37.30
C TYR A 27 62.97 -33.31 38.39
N TYR A 28 61.78 -33.87 38.29
CA TYR A 28 61.27 -34.84 39.23
C TYR A 28 62.20 -36.11 39.23
N ILE A 29 62.50 -36.67 38.06
CA ILE A 29 63.35 -37.88 37.94
C ILE A 29 64.77 -37.61 38.41
N GLU A 30 65.35 -36.47 38.00
CA GLU A 30 66.70 -36.08 38.43
C GLU A 30 66.79 -35.92 39.96
N SER A 31 65.82 -35.31 40.59
CA SER A 31 65.79 -35.11 42.06
C SER A 31 65.64 -36.41 42.83
N GLU A 32 64.77 -37.32 42.36
CA GLU A 32 64.57 -38.64 43.00
C GLU A 32 65.73 -39.55 42.81
N TYR A 33 66.39 -39.53 41.64
CA TYR A 33 67.59 -40.33 41.38
C TYR A 33 68.71 -39.98 42.37
N VAL A 34 68.95 -38.71 42.57
CA VAL A 34 69.94 -38.24 43.55
C VAL A 34 69.55 -38.62 44.98
N ARG A 35 68.27 -38.54 45.35
CA ARG A 35 67.76 -38.90 46.67
C ARG A 35 67.95 -40.38 47.01
N VAL A 36 67.76 -41.30 46.05
CA VAL A 36 67.85 -42.74 46.23
C VAL A 36 69.29 -43.21 46.15
N GLY A 37 70.21 -42.43 45.55
CA GLY A 37 71.60 -42.77 45.43
C GLY A 37 71.86 -43.96 44.49
N ALA A 38 71.09 -44.13 43.46
CA ALA A 38 71.15 -45.25 42.50
C ALA A 38 72.40 -45.15 41.62
N GLN A 39 72.97 -46.27 41.25
CA GLN A 39 74.17 -46.33 40.41
C GLN A 39 73.87 -46.35 38.90
N ASP A 40 72.66 -46.75 38.50
CA ASP A 40 72.18 -46.82 37.11
C ASP A 40 70.70 -46.46 37.00
N ILE A 41 70.32 -45.86 35.88
CA ILE A 41 68.91 -45.36 35.66
C ILE A 41 67.96 -46.55 35.52
N GLY A 42 68.34 -47.66 34.94
CA GLY A 42 67.54 -48.87 34.79
C GLY A 42 67.19 -49.52 36.13
N SER A 43 68.16 -49.66 37.03
CA SER A 43 67.98 -50.21 38.40
C SER A 43 67.13 -49.23 39.26
N PHE A 44 67.33 -47.93 39.11
CA PHE A 44 66.49 -46.89 39.77
C PHE A 44 65.02 -47.01 39.39
N VAL A 45 64.73 -47.03 38.08
CA VAL A 45 63.38 -47.13 37.64
C VAL A 45 62.73 -48.46 38.01
N SER A 46 63.46 -49.59 37.92
CA SER A 46 62.92 -50.88 38.31
C SER A 46 62.58 -50.99 39.81
N GLY A 47 63.35 -50.33 40.69
CA GLY A 47 63.08 -50.30 42.12
C GLY A 47 61.91 -49.42 42.55
N GLU A 48 61.66 -48.33 41.85
CA GLU A 48 60.64 -47.33 42.16
C GLU A 48 59.49 -47.24 41.10
N GLN A 49 59.38 -48.25 40.24
CA GLN A 49 58.55 -48.24 39.04
C GLN A 49 57.09 -47.74 39.28
N ASN A 50 56.43 -48.30 40.25
CA ASN A 50 55.00 -47.95 40.53
C ASN A 50 54.81 -46.54 41.06
N ARG A 51 55.79 -45.99 41.77
CA ARG A 51 55.74 -44.63 42.29
C ARG A 51 56.06 -43.63 41.19
N LEU A 52 57.15 -43.86 40.44
CA LEU A 52 57.51 -43.04 39.29
C LEU A 52 56.42 -42.98 38.24
N MET A 53 55.81 -44.13 37.94
CA MET A 53 54.72 -44.21 37.00
C MET A 53 53.52 -43.37 37.44
N ARG A 54 53.09 -43.37 38.70
CA ARG A 54 52.00 -42.56 39.23
C ARG A 54 52.29 -41.05 39.15
N GLU A 55 53.48 -40.65 39.55
CA GLU A 55 53.90 -39.27 39.54
C GLU A 55 54.04 -38.69 38.12
N ILE A 56 54.65 -39.48 37.20
CA ILE A 56 54.74 -39.13 35.79
C ILE A 56 53.38 -39.03 35.17
N SER A 57 52.44 -39.93 35.49
CA SER A 57 51.05 -39.88 35.03
C SER A 57 50.29 -38.62 35.56
N THR A 58 50.54 -38.28 36.84
CA THR A 58 49.95 -37.08 37.46
C THR A 58 50.48 -35.79 36.80
N LEU A 59 51.79 -35.70 36.58
CA LEU A 59 52.43 -34.59 35.90
C LEU A 59 51.97 -34.47 34.42
N ALA A 60 51.82 -35.62 33.77
CA ALA A 60 51.27 -35.67 32.40
C ALA A 60 49.84 -35.25 32.34
N ALA A 61 48.96 -35.65 33.29
CA ALA A 61 47.56 -35.26 33.37
C ALA A 61 47.36 -33.76 33.66
N LEU A 62 48.21 -33.20 34.54
CA LEU A 62 48.16 -31.72 34.83
C LEU A 62 48.48 -30.88 33.60
N SER A 63 49.09 -31.44 32.57
CA SER A 63 49.47 -30.75 31.34
C SER A 63 48.63 -31.10 30.12
N SER A 64 47.37 -31.49 30.31
CA SER A 64 46.39 -31.75 29.23
C SER A 64 46.72 -32.98 28.34
N ASP A 65 46.53 -34.20 28.85
CA ASP A 65 46.58 -35.43 28.12
C ASP A 65 47.92 -35.70 27.30
N ALA A 66 49.00 -35.21 27.80
CA ALA A 66 50.31 -35.53 27.19
C ALA A 66 50.71 -36.97 27.56
N PHE A 67 51.07 -37.77 26.58
CA PHE A 67 51.73 -39.05 26.82
C PHE A 67 53.19 -38.79 27.12
N VAL A 68 53.65 -39.20 28.29
CA VAL A 68 55.03 -38.98 28.71
C VAL A 68 55.73 -40.34 28.86
N PHE A 69 56.94 -40.44 28.37
CA PHE A 69 57.81 -41.62 28.55
C PHE A 69 59.27 -41.22 28.70
N VAL A 70 60.00 -42.11 29.31
CA VAL A 70 61.46 -41.96 29.57
C VAL A 70 62.23 -43.09 28.86
N VAL A 71 63.31 -42.70 28.23
CA VAL A 71 64.19 -43.63 27.53
C VAL A 71 65.64 -43.57 28.08
N ASP A 72 66.36 -44.65 27.90
CA ASP A 72 67.83 -44.75 28.23
C ASP A 72 68.68 -44.00 27.19
N ARG A 73 70.00 -44.05 27.34
CA ARG A 73 70.94 -43.48 26.35
C ARG A 73 70.84 -44.08 24.96
N GLN A 74 70.33 -45.32 24.88
CA GLN A 74 70.22 -46.09 23.62
C GLN A 74 68.85 -45.89 22.97
N GLY A 75 67.93 -45.06 23.57
CA GLY A 75 66.57 -44.79 23.11
C GLY A 75 65.55 -45.89 23.45
N SER A 76 65.93 -46.86 24.34
CA SER A 76 64.99 -47.89 24.78
C SER A 76 64.11 -47.41 25.89
N PHE A 77 62.81 -47.79 25.85
CA PHE A 77 61.82 -47.38 26.82
C PHE A 77 62.09 -47.91 28.22
N ILE A 78 62.05 -47.03 29.20
CA ILE A 78 62.24 -47.37 30.60
C ILE A 78 60.90 -47.31 31.36
N ILE A 79 60.17 -46.25 31.21
CA ILE A 79 58.91 -46.05 31.89
C ILE A 79 57.97 -45.10 31.03
N HIS A 80 56.67 -45.24 31.14
CA HIS A 80 55.67 -44.38 30.44
C HIS A 80 54.50 -44.10 31.36
N SER A 81 53.77 -43.02 31.04
CA SER A 81 52.61 -42.48 31.82
C SER A 81 51.31 -43.27 31.64
N ASP A 82 51.18 -44.06 30.60
CA ASP A 82 49.89 -44.73 30.24
C ASP A 82 50.13 -46.20 29.86
N ASN A 83 49.49 -47.13 30.57
CA ASN A 83 49.56 -48.57 30.32
C ASN A 83 48.67 -49.00 29.13
N THR A 84 47.80 -48.14 28.60
CA THR A 84 46.86 -48.49 27.52
C THR A 84 47.46 -48.34 26.13
N MET A 85 48.55 -47.60 25.98
CA MET A 85 49.28 -47.54 24.73
C MET A 85 50.14 -48.76 24.54
N SER A 86 49.88 -49.50 23.49
CA SER A 86 50.76 -50.62 23.05
C SER A 86 52.07 -50.06 22.48
N VAL A 87 52.92 -49.59 23.37
CA VAL A 87 54.34 -49.40 23.03
C VAL A 87 54.97 -50.82 23.00
N THR A 88 55.24 -51.32 21.83
CA THR A 88 55.94 -52.59 21.71
C THR A 88 57.29 -52.49 22.40
N SER A 89 57.57 -53.38 23.32
CA SER A 89 58.83 -53.44 24.13
C SER A 89 60.11 -53.50 23.28
N ALA A 90 59.91 -53.61 21.96
CA ALA A 90 61.02 -53.63 20.97
C ALA A 90 61.20 -52.26 20.29
N SER A 91 60.35 -51.28 20.55
CA SER A 91 60.45 -49.98 19.91
C SER A 91 61.55 -49.13 20.57
N ARG A 92 62.38 -48.54 19.74
CA ARG A 92 63.44 -47.61 20.18
C ARG A 92 63.18 -46.24 19.54
N VAL A 93 63.47 -45.19 20.28
CA VAL A 93 63.50 -43.85 19.70
C VAL A 93 64.63 -43.74 18.71
N PRO A 94 64.47 -43.21 17.50
CA PRO A 94 65.52 -43.11 16.48
C PRO A 94 66.74 -42.36 17.01
N TRP A 95 67.90 -42.94 16.63
CA TRP A 95 69.22 -42.41 17.03
C TRP A 95 69.40 -40.94 16.64
N ASP A 96 68.86 -40.52 15.49
CA ASP A 96 68.91 -39.12 15.01
C ASP A 96 68.32 -38.16 16.03
N ILE A 97 67.19 -38.49 16.68
CA ILE A 97 66.53 -37.70 17.70
C ILE A 97 67.38 -37.66 18.98
N MET A 98 67.91 -38.83 19.40
CA MET A 98 68.78 -38.89 20.57
C MET A 98 70.08 -38.13 20.38
N ASN A 99 70.67 -38.19 19.20
CA ASN A 99 71.86 -37.42 18.84
C ASN A 99 71.60 -35.92 18.76
N SER A 100 70.43 -35.57 18.26
CA SER A 100 69.98 -34.17 18.23
C SER A 100 69.76 -33.54 19.62
N LEU A 101 69.32 -34.32 20.60
CA LEU A 101 69.27 -33.95 22.03
C LEU A 101 70.64 -33.60 22.61
N GLN A 102 71.65 -34.33 22.26
CA GLN A 102 73.01 -34.04 22.72
C GLN A 102 73.55 -32.73 22.07
N LYS A 103 73.26 -32.48 20.78
CA LYS A 103 73.77 -31.34 20.01
C LYS A 103 73.03 -30.06 20.30
N LYS A 104 71.72 -30.12 20.65
CA LYS A 104 70.82 -28.94 20.82
C LYS A 104 70.56 -28.61 22.28
N ASN A 105 71.56 -28.56 23.08
CA ASN A 105 71.49 -28.14 24.49
C ASN A 105 70.43 -28.88 25.33
N GLY A 106 70.22 -30.17 25.03
CA GLY A 106 69.33 -31.04 25.78
C GLY A 106 67.82 -30.88 25.49
N LYS A 107 67.45 -30.14 24.44
CA LYS A 107 66.03 -29.93 24.03
C LYS A 107 65.83 -30.21 22.53
N VAL A 108 64.83 -31.03 22.20
CA VAL A 108 64.39 -31.24 20.81
C VAL A 108 62.89 -31.26 20.78
N THR A 109 62.30 -30.54 19.79
CA THR A 109 60.89 -30.56 19.51
C THR A 109 60.64 -30.97 18.06
N GLY A 110 59.59 -31.71 17.81
CA GLY A 110 59.32 -32.20 16.47
C GLY A 110 57.91 -32.73 16.32
N ASN A 111 57.59 -33.13 15.11
CA ASN A 111 56.37 -33.80 14.78
C ASN A 111 56.66 -35.02 13.91
N SER A 112 56.53 -36.21 14.47
CA SER A 112 56.83 -37.45 13.77
C SER A 112 56.18 -38.65 14.46
N THR A 113 56.33 -39.84 13.87
CA THR A 113 55.92 -41.12 14.45
C THR A 113 56.94 -41.64 15.44
N LEU A 114 58.05 -40.92 15.75
CA LEU A 114 59.21 -41.36 16.57
C LEU A 114 59.77 -42.72 16.12
N GLY A 115 59.94 -42.91 14.81
CA GLY A 115 60.48 -44.14 14.23
C GLY A 115 59.52 -45.33 14.29
N GLY A 116 58.19 -45.08 14.27
CA GLY A 116 57.18 -46.14 14.34
C GLY A 116 56.79 -46.52 15.79
N VAL A 117 57.20 -45.72 16.77
CA VAL A 117 56.72 -45.84 18.15
C VAL A 117 55.21 -45.55 18.21
N PHE A 118 54.79 -44.60 17.40
CA PHE A 118 53.40 -44.26 17.25
C PHE A 118 52.88 -44.57 15.83
N SER A 119 51.62 -45.01 15.73
CA SER A 119 50.99 -45.30 14.44
C SER A 119 50.69 -44.02 13.63
N ASN A 120 50.57 -42.86 14.30
CA ASN A 120 50.32 -41.56 13.72
C ASN A 120 51.38 -40.55 14.12
N ASN A 121 51.37 -39.37 13.46
CA ASN A 121 52.25 -38.28 13.85
C ASN A 121 51.89 -37.72 15.22
N TYR A 122 52.80 -37.64 16.10
CA TYR A 122 52.73 -36.99 17.39
C TYR A 122 53.66 -35.78 17.42
N MET A 123 53.15 -34.72 17.98
CA MET A 123 53.98 -33.58 18.38
C MET A 123 54.69 -33.98 19.65
N TYR A 124 56.01 -33.85 19.71
CA TYR A 124 56.79 -34.20 20.86
C TYR A 124 57.76 -33.11 21.28
N CYS A 125 58.01 -33.04 22.57
CA CYS A 125 59.16 -32.35 23.16
C CYS A 125 60.00 -33.33 23.98
N ALA A 126 61.28 -33.37 23.69
CA ALA A 126 62.26 -34.23 24.42
C ALA A 126 63.24 -33.38 25.20
N ARG A 127 63.50 -33.79 26.40
CA ARG A 127 64.53 -33.22 27.29
C ARG A 127 65.52 -34.28 27.73
N SER A 128 66.82 -33.93 27.67
CA SER A 128 67.84 -34.83 28.16
C SER A 128 67.86 -34.92 29.70
N LEU A 129 67.97 -36.12 30.24
CA LEU A 129 68.21 -36.40 31.67
C LEU A 129 69.72 -36.36 31.95
N GLN A 130 70.09 -35.45 32.88
CA GLN A 130 71.52 -35.30 33.23
C GLN A 130 71.76 -35.54 34.73
N ILE A 131 72.68 -36.43 35.03
CA ILE A 131 73.07 -36.76 36.39
C ILE A 131 74.59 -36.61 36.45
N ASP A 132 75.12 -35.89 37.41
CA ASP A 132 76.52 -35.55 37.58
C ASP A 132 77.23 -35.15 36.27
N GLY A 133 76.46 -34.28 35.46
CA GLY A 133 77.00 -33.77 34.20
C GLY A 133 77.00 -34.76 33.03
N LYS A 134 76.55 -36.01 33.24
CA LYS A 134 76.48 -37.05 32.19
C LYS A 134 75.01 -37.26 31.77
N THR A 135 74.74 -37.34 30.48
CA THR A 135 73.43 -37.70 29.97
C THR A 135 73.14 -39.18 30.19
N VAL A 136 72.13 -39.50 30.98
CA VAL A 136 71.72 -40.86 31.33
C VAL A 136 70.53 -41.38 30.55
N GLY A 137 69.74 -40.46 29.93
CA GLY A 137 68.56 -40.79 29.17
C GLY A 137 67.85 -39.55 28.67
N ALA A 138 66.56 -39.64 28.32
CA ALA A 138 65.71 -38.54 27.89
C ALA A 138 64.26 -38.74 28.29
N VAL A 139 63.58 -37.66 28.58
CA VAL A 139 62.11 -37.57 28.79
C VAL A 139 61.43 -37.03 27.54
N PHE A 140 60.42 -37.72 27.08
CA PHE A 140 59.58 -37.32 25.97
C PHE A 140 58.15 -37.00 26.45
N ALA A 141 57.65 -35.85 26.13
CA ALA A 141 56.24 -35.52 26.26
C ALA A 141 55.62 -35.38 24.86
N CYS A 142 54.57 -36.14 24.59
CA CYS A 142 54.02 -36.34 23.25
C CYS A 142 52.49 -36.10 23.25
N ARG A 143 51.96 -35.55 22.13
CA ARG A 143 50.53 -35.38 21.94
C ARG A 143 50.12 -35.68 20.48
N SER A 144 48.95 -36.33 20.29
CA SER A 144 48.46 -36.67 18.97
C SER A 144 48.02 -35.45 18.18
N VAL A 145 48.55 -35.32 16.95
CA VAL A 145 48.14 -34.24 16.02
C VAL A 145 46.79 -34.56 15.36
N LEU A 146 46.40 -35.84 15.34
CA LEU A 146 45.16 -36.28 14.68
C LEU A 146 43.92 -35.77 15.38
N ALA A 147 43.89 -35.80 16.70
CA ALA A 147 42.72 -35.31 17.49
C ALA A 147 42.41 -33.85 17.21
N LEU A 148 43.42 -32.99 17.07
CA LEU A 148 43.26 -31.58 16.76
C LEU A 148 42.70 -31.36 15.34
N LYS A 149 43.19 -32.09 14.35
CA LYS A 149 42.70 -32.02 12.97
C LYS A 149 41.24 -32.41 12.86
N LEU A 150 40.80 -33.44 13.57
CA LEU A 150 39.41 -33.88 13.58
C LEU A 150 38.47 -32.83 14.21
N LEU A 151 38.88 -32.23 15.32
CA LEU A 151 38.10 -31.13 15.95
C LEU A 151 37.98 -29.95 15.03
N LEU A 152 39.06 -29.47 14.42
CA LEU A 152 39.04 -28.37 13.47
C LEU A 152 38.16 -28.66 12.24
N SER A 153 38.23 -29.87 11.69
CA SER A 153 37.43 -30.32 10.57
C SER A 153 35.92 -30.28 10.90
N ASN A 154 35.54 -30.73 12.10
CA ASN A 154 34.15 -30.71 12.53
C ASN A 154 33.61 -29.28 12.73
N VAL A 155 34.43 -28.42 13.34
CA VAL A 155 34.08 -26.98 13.48
C VAL A 155 33.88 -26.33 12.12
N VAL A 156 34.78 -26.53 11.18
CA VAL A 156 34.65 -25.98 9.81
C VAL A 156 33.39 -26.50 9.11
N LYS A 157 33.12 -27.81 9.19
CA LYS A 157 31.88 -28.39 8.63
C LYS A 157 30.64 -27.78 9.23
N THR A 158 30.59 -27.59 10.55
CA THR A 158 29.45 -26.97 11.23
C THR A 158 29.22 -25.53 10.77
N ILE A 159 30.30 -24.75 10.65
CA ILE A 159 30.22 -23.36 10.15
C ILE A 159 29.72 -23.33 8.70
N VAL A 160 30.24 -24.18 7.82
CA VAL A 160 29.80 -24.24 6.41
C VAL A 160 28.33 -24.63 6.32
N MET A 161 27.89 -25.63 7.10
CA MET A 161 26.47 -26.01 7.14
C MET A 161 25.57 -24.86 7.65
N ALA A 162 25.99 -24.14 8.69
CA ALA A 162 25.25 -23.00 9.21
C ALA A 162 25.11 -21.87 8.14
N ILE A 163 26.20 -21.58 7.42
CA ILE A 163 26.16 -20.59 6.32
C ILE A 163 25.20 -21.03 5.21
N LEU A 164 25.19 -22.31 4.83
CA LEU A 164 24.29 -22.83 3.82
C LEU A 164 22.80 -22.68 4.23
N TRP A 165 22.47 -22.96 5.49
CA TRP A 165 21.11 -22.78 6.01
C TRP A 165 20.70 -21.32 6.03
N ILE A 166 21.58 -20.40 6.42
CA ILE A 166 21.32 -18.96 6.39
C ILE A 166 21.09 -18.48 4.95
N LEU A 167 21.93 -18.95 4.01
CA LEU A 167 21.77 -18.62 2.58
C LEU A 167 20.42 -19.11 2.02
N LEU A 168 20.06 -20.35 2.35
CA LEU A 168 18.77 -20.91 1.93
C LEU A 168 17.60 -20.12 2.51
N ALA A 169 17.63 -19.79 3.80
CA ALA A 169 16.60 -18.96 4.43
C ALA A 169 16.50 -17.57 3.79
N ALA A 170 17.64 -16.94 3.46
CA ALA A 170 17.67 -15.66 2.77
C ALA A 170 17.06 -15.73 1.37
N LEU A 171 17.35 -16.77 0.60
CA LEU A 171 16.75 -16.98 -0.73
C LEU A 171 15.23 -17.15 -0.65
N ILE A 172 14.76 -17.93 0.32
CA ILE A 172 13.31 -18.10 0.57
C ILE A 172 12.68 -16.76 0.94
N ALA A 173 13.28 -16.00 1.84
CA ALA A 173 12.78 -14.68 2.23
C ALA A 173 12.70 -13.70 1.04
N VAL A 174 13.75 -13.64 0.22
CA VAL A 174 13.77 -12.79 -1.00
C VAL A 174 12.67 -13.20 -1.98
N TYR A 175 12.44 -14.50 -2.15
CA TYR A 175 11.36 -15.00 -3.02
C TYR A 175 9.99 -14.52 -2.52
N PHE A 176 9.70 -14.69 -1.22
CA PHE A 176 8.42 -14.24 -0.64
C PHE A 176 8.25 -12.72 -0.70
N ILE A 177 9.29 -11.94 -0.41
CA ILE A 177 9.25 -10.48 -0.51
C ILE A 177 8.99 -10.05 -1.97
N SER A 178 9.67 -10.69 -2.92
CA SER A 178 9.48 -10.38 -4.34
C SER A 178 8.06 -10.65 -4.81
N ASP A 179 7.49 -11.78 -4.44
CA ASP A 179 6.15 -12.20 -4.89
C ASP A 179 5.03 -11.42 -4.18
N ARG A 180 5.16 -11.19 -2.86
CA ARG A 180 4.13 -10.56 -2.04
C ARG A 180 4.16 -9.03 -2.05
N ILE A 181 5.32 -8.42 -2.26
CA ILE A 181 5.48 -6.96 -2.17
C ILE A 181 5.89 -6.35 -3.51
N THR A 182 7.01 -6.80 -4.09
CA THR A 182 7.59 -6.13 -5.26
C THR A 182 6.72 -6.29 -6.52
N ARG A 183 6.18 -7.47 -6.73
CA ARG A 183 5.37 -7.78 -7.91
C ARG A 183 4.05 -7.01 -7.96
N PRO A 184 3.21 -6.97 -6.89
CA PRO A 184 2.01 -6.15 -6.84
C PRO A 184 2.28 -4.65 -6.99
N LEU A 185 3.31 -4.12 -6.34
CA LEU A 185 3.69 -2.70 -6.49
C LEU A 185 4.08 -2.36 -7.94
N LYS A 186 4.78 -3.26 -8.63
CA LYS A 186 5.11 -3.07 -10.05
C LYS A 186 3.86 -3.10 -10.93
N GLN A 187 2.90 -3.97 -10.62
CA GLN A 187 1.61 -4.02 -11.33
C GLN A 187 0.81 -2.72 -11.13
N MET A 188 0.74 -2.19 -9.89
CA MET A 188 0.11 -0.89 -9.60
C MET A 188 0.80 0.25 -10.36
N SER A 189 2.13 0.28 -10.36
CA SER A 189 2.89 1.28 -11.12
C SER A 189 2.59 1.22 -12.63
N THR A 190 2.45 0.01 -13.18
CA THR A 190 2.08 -0.17 -14.59
C THR A 190 0.64 0.28 -14.83
N ALA A 191 -0.31 -0.12 -13.97
CA ALA A 191 -1.71 0.30 -14.07
C ALA A 191 -1.87 1.83 -13.95
N ALA A 192 -1.09 2.48 -13.07
CA ALA A 192 -1.08 3.94 -12.96
C ALA A 192 -0.59 4.63 -14.24
N LYS A 193 0.39 4.06 -14.94
CA LYS A 193 0.84 4.58 -16.25
C LYS A 193 -0.22 4.39 -17.34
N GLU A 194 -0.94 3.28 -17.32
CA GLU A 194 -2.06 3.02 -18.22
C GLU A 194 -3.19 4.05 -17.99
N PHE A 195 -3.48 4.36 -16.73
CA PHE A 195 -4.45 5.40 -16.37
C PHE A 195 -4.03 6.79 -16.84
N ALA A 196 -2.75 7.15 -16.68
CA ALA A 196 -2.21 8.39 -17.20
C ALA A 196 -2.33 8.48 -18.74
N ALA A 197 -2.36 7.33 -19.42
CA ALA A 197 -2.61 7.23 -20.87
C ALA A 197 -4.12 7.18 -21.24
N GLY A 198 -5.03 7.33 -20.25
CA GLY A 198 -6.48 7.34 -20.46
C GLY A 198 -7.14 5.95 -20.55
N ARG A 199 -6.45 4.88 -20.18
CA ARG A 199 -7.01 3.51 -20.12
C ARG A 199 -7.46 3.20 -18.70
N PHE A 200 -8.74 3.40 -18.41
CA PHE A 200 -9.34 3.24 -17.07
C PHE A 200 -9.94 1.86 -16.81
N ASP A 201 -9.84 0.93 -17.74
CA ASP A 201 -10.35 -0.44 -17.68
C ASP A 201 -9.40 -1.40 -16.96
N VAL A 202 -8.14 -1.02 -16.78
CA VAL A 202 -7.13 -1.84 -16.10
C VAL A 202 -7.44 -1.98 -14.61
N ARG A 203 -7.30 -3.19 -14.08
CA ARG A 203 -7.46 -3.49 -12.65
C ARG A 203 -6.24 -4.21 -12.12
N VAL A 204 -5.91 -3.96 -10.86
CA VAL A 204 -4.82 -4.62 -10.14
C VAL A 204 -5.40 -5.83 -9.39
N PRO A 205 -4.82 -7.03 -9.52
CA PRO A 205 -5.29 -8.19 -8.77
C PRO A 205 -5.05 -7.97 -7.27
N VAL A 206 -6.09 -8.26 -6.48
CA VAL A 206 -6.02 -8.21 -5.01
C VAL A 206 -5.57 -9.58 -4.51
N MET A 207 -4.41 -9.66 -3.87
CA MET A 207 -3.84 -10.91 -3.37
C MET A 207 -3.45 -10.78 -1.90
N GLY A 208 -4.09 -11.55 -1.03
CA GLY A 208 -3.82 -11.55 0.41
C GLY A 208 -4.73 -10.63 1.21
N ASN A 209 -4.36 -10.37 2.48
CA ASN A 209 -5.09 -9.51 3.42
C ASN A 209 -4.10 -8.62 4.19
N ASP A 210 -3.10 -8.08 3.48
CA ASP A 210 -2.08 -7.18 4.01
C ASP A 210 -2.28 -5.74 3.49
N GLU A 211 -1.44 -4.83 3.89
CA GLU A 211 -1.48 -3.41 3.50
C GLU A 211 -1.34 -3.22 1.98
N VAL A 212 -0.66 -4.14 1.30
CA VAL A 212 -0.52 -4.12 -0.17
C VAL A 212 -1.84 -4.47 -0.84
N SER A 213 -2.60 -5.40 -0.27
CA SER A 213 -3.95 -5.76 -0.74
C SER A 213 -4.94 -4.61 -0.51
N GLU A 214 -4.88 -3.94 0.65
CA GLU A 214 -5.69 -2.76 0.93
C GLU A 214 -5.41 -1.63 -0.06
N LEU A 215 -4.13 -1.40 -0.38
CA LEU A 215 -3.73 -0.43 -1.41
C LEU A 215 -4.25 -0.80 -2.80
N ALA A 216 -4.25 -2.10 -3.15
CA ALA A 216 -4.81 -2.58 -4.42
C ALA A 216 -6.34 -2.34 -4.50
N ILE A 217 -7.06 -2.57 -3.40
CA ILE A 217 -8.51 -2.29 -3.31
C ILE A 217 -8.77 -0.79 -3.49
N ALA A 218 -8.06 0.07 -2.75
CA ALA A 218 -8.21 1.52 -2.85
C ALA A 218 -7.89 2.03 -4.27
N PHE A 219 -6.84 1.49 -4.89
CA PHE A 219 -6.49 1.78 -6.27
C PHE A 219 -7.61 1.40 -7.25
N ASN A 220 -8.19 0.20 -7.11
CA ASN A 220 -9.29 -0.25 -7.96
C ASN A 220 -10.57 0.58 -7.78
N GLN A 221 -10.87 1.03 -6.56
CA GLN A 221 -11.99 1.95 -6.27
C GLN A 221 -11.78 3.32 -6.93
N MET A 222 -10.58 3.87 -6.85
CA MET A 222 -10.22 5.10 -7.56
C MET A 222 -10.35 4.92 -9.08
N ALA A 223 -9.89 3.78 -9.60
CA ALA A 223 -10.00 3.42 -11.00
C ALA A 223 -11.45 3.38 -11.49
N GLU A 224 -12.32 2.78 -10.71
CA GLU A 224 -13.75 2.70 -11.02
C GLU A 224 -14.41 4.08 -11.03
N SER A 225 -14.09 4.92 -10.05
CA SER A 225 -14.59 6.30 -9.97
C SER A 225 -14.14 7.13 -11.17
N LEU A 226 -12.88 7.05 -11.57
CA LEU A 226 -12.34 7.73 -12.75
C LEU A 226 -12.95 7.20 -14.05
N SER A 227 -13.11 5.90 -14.19
CA SER A 227 -13.74 5.27 -15.35
C SER A 227 -15.16 5.77 -15.54
N LYS A 228 -15.96 5.78 -14.46
CA LYS A 228 -17.34 6.28 -14.45
C LYS A 228 -17.42 7.77 -14.76
N GLN A 229 -16.50 8.56 -14.24
CA GLN A 229 -16.43 10.00 -14.53
C GLN A 229 -16.11 10.25 -16.00
N GLU A 230 -15.16 9.52 -16.58
CA GLU A 230 -14.79 9.67 -18.00
C GLU A 230 -15.90 9.18 -18.94
N GLU A 231 -16.58 8.10 -18.60
CA GLU A 231 -17.77 7.62 -19.33
C GLU A 231 -18.88 8.68 -19.32
N THR A 232 -19.16 9.23 -18.13
CA THR A 232 -20.15 10.32 -17.98
C THR A 232 -19.75 11.54 -18.82
N ARG A 233 -18.48 11.93 -18.81
CA ARG A 233 -17.95 13.03 -19.63
C ARG A 233 -18.09 12.76 -21.12
N ARG A 234 -17.77 11.55 -21.56
CA ARG A 234 -17.84 11.14 -22.97
C ARG A 234 -19.29 11.13 -23.46
N ASN A 235 -20.20 10.55 -22.67
CA ASN A 235 -21.62 10.53 -22.96
C ASN A 235 -22.20 11.95 -23.02
N PHE A 236 -21.78 12.84 -22.10
CA PHE A 236 -22.15 14.26 -22.13
C PHE A 236 -21.76 14.92 -23.46
N LEU A 237 -20.50 14.80 -23.89
CA LEU A 237 -20.03 15.41 -25.14
C LEU A 237 -20.75 14.83 -26.36
N ALA A 238 -21.02 13.54 -26.38
CA ALA A 238 -21.76 12.88 -27.47
C ALA A 238 -23.20 13.41 -27.56
N ASN A 239 -23.91 13.50 -26.43
CA ASN A 239 -25.28 14.01 -26.37
C ASN A 239 -25.36 15.49 -26.74
N VAL A 240 -24.47 16.34 -26.24
CA VAL A 240 -24.39 17.76 -26.64
C VAL A 240 -24.19 17.86 -28.15
N SER A 241 -23.24 17.11 -28.72
CA SER A 241 -22.97 17.18 -30.16
C SER A 241 -24.18 16.75 -31.00
N HIS A 242 -24.89 15.72 -30.57
CA HIS A 242 -26.10 15.23 -31.22
C HIS A 242 -27.23 16.30 -31.16
N ASP A 243 -27.51 16.85 -29.98
CA ASP A 243 -28.60 17.78 -29.74
C ASP A 243 -28.35 19.17 -30.33
N LEU A 244 -27.11 19.55 -30.60
CA LEU A 244 -26.73 20.72 -31.39
C LEU A 244 -26.87 20.45 -32.90
N ARG A 245 -26.45 19.27 -33.38
CA ARG A 245 -26.42 18.95 -34.81
C ARG A 245 -27.83 18.91 -35.42
N THR A 246 -28.79 18.32 -34.69
CA THR A 246 -30.16 18.14 -35.20
C THR A 246 -30.84 19.48 -35.60
N PRO A 247 -30.98 20.50 -34.70
CA PRO A 247 -31.57 21.76 -35.07
C PRO A 247 -30.76 22.48 -36.17
N MET A 248 -29.44 22.45 -36.14
CA MET A 248 -28.58 23.05 -37.17
C MET A 248 -28.87 22.49 -38.55
N THR A 249 -28.99 21.14 -38.66
CA THR A 249 -29.32 20.47 -39.93
C THR A 249 -30.71 20.82 -40.43
N THR A 250 -31.70 20.94 -39.52
CA THR A 250 -33.08 21.32 -39.85
C THR A 250 -33.11 22.76 -40.33
N ILE A 251 -32.48 23.69 -39.63
CA ILE A 251 -32.38 25.12 -40.02
C ILE A 251 -31.70 25.23 -41.39
N GLY A 252 -30.52 24.59 -41.58
CA GLY A 252 -29.80 24.63 -42.85
C GLY A 252 -30.62 24.08 -44.02
N GLY A 253 -31.25 22.91 -43.84
CA GLY A 253 -32.05 22.28 -44.88
C GLY A 253 -33.30 23.10 -45.29
N PHE A 254 -33.98 23.76 -44.32
CA PHE A 254 -35.10 24.66 -44.66
C PHE A 254 -34.65 25.94 -45.34
N ILE A 255 -33.57 26.55 -44.91
CA ILE A 255 -33.00 27.73 -45.57
C ILE A 255 -32.58 27.38 -47.01
N GLU A 256 -31.87 26.28 -47.23
CA GLU A 256 -31.48 25.83 -48.58
C GLU A 256 -32.72 25.56 -49.47
N SER A 257 -33.76 24.92 -48.92
CA SER A 257 -34.99 24.65 -49.64
C SER A 257 -35.79 25.92 -50.03
N ILE A 258 -35.79 26.95 -49.14
CA ILE A 258 -36.37 28.26 -49.42
C ILE A 258 -35.57 28.95 -50.53
N LEU A 259 -34.22 28.98 -50.42
CA LEU A 259 -33.37 29.66 -51.41
C LEU A 259 -33.38 28.99 -52.80
N ALA A 260 -33.55 27.67 -52.82
CA ALA A 260 -33.67 26.91 -54.06
C ALA A 260 -35.08 27.05 -54.73
N GLY A 261 -36.01 27.75 -54.09
CA GLY A 261 -37.38 27.87 -54.59
C GLY A 261 -38.20 26.58 -54.54
N ALA A 262 -37.73 25.57 -53.76
CA ALA A 262 -38.39 24.29 -53.64
C ALA A 262 -39.64 24.36 -52.73
N ILE A 263 -39.76 25.41 -51.93
CA ILE A 263 -40.94 25.68 -51.04
C ILE A 263 -41.84 26.69 -51.72
N PRO A 264 -43.15 26.40 -51.88
CA PRO A 264 -44.12 27.35 -52.41
C PRO A 264 -44.17 28.64 -51.58
N PRO A 265 -44.33 29.83 -52.22
CA PRO A 265 -44.29 31.13 -51.52
C PRO A 265 -45.32 31.27 -50.39
N ASP A 266 -46.48 30.65 -50.50
CA ASP A 266 -47.53 30.63 -49.48
C ASP A 266 -47.18 29.86 -48.23
N LYS A 267 -46.18 28.95 -48.29
CA LYS A 267 -45.70 28.13 -47.16
C LYS A 267 -44.39 28.64 -46.52
N VAL A 268 -43.69 29.59 -47.15
CA VAL A 268 -42.39 30.08 -46.66
C VAL A 268 -42.48 30.59 -45.22
N ASN A 269 -43.54 31.33 -44.87
CA ASN A 269 -43.70 31.86 -43.51
C ASN A 269 -43.78 30.74 -42.48
N GLY A 270 -44.48 29.61 -42.74
CA GLY A 270 -44.53 28.50 -41.82
C GLY A 270 -43.17 27.82 -41.60
N TYR A 271 -42.31 27.73 -42.64
CA TYR A 271 -40.97 27.23 -42.50
C TYR A 271 -40.06 28.20 -41.75
N LEU A 272 -40.22 29.53 -41.91
CA LEU A 272 -39.50 30.53 -41.13
C LEU A 272 -39.88 30.46 -39.64
N GLU A 273 -41.14 30.22 -39.31
CA GLU A 273 -41.56 29.98 -37.90
C GLU A 273 -40.89 28.74 -37.30
N ILE A 274 -40.77 27.65 -38.09
CA ILE A 274 -40.03 26.48 -37.64
C ILE A 274 -38.55 26.80 -37.40
N ILE A 275 -37.91 27.53 -38.33
CA ILE A 275 -36.51 27.96 -38.19
C ILE A 275 -36.35 28.81 -36.91
N GLU A 276 -37.25 29.77 -36.69
CA GLU A 276 -37.24 30.62 -35.49
C GLU A 276 -37.34 29.75 -34.19
N SER A 277 -38.26 28.82 -34.18
CA SER A 277 -38.43 27.90 -33.05
C SER A 277 -37.19 27.07 -32.74
N GLU A 278 -36.50 26.56 -33.78
CA GLU A 278 -35.25 25.82 -33.63
C GLU A 278 -34.07 26.70 -33.16
N ILE A 279 -33.98 27.95 -33.63
CA ILE A 279 -32.98 28.92 -33.13
C ILE A 279 -33.23 29.22 -31.64
N ARG A 280 -34.47 29.46 -31.23
CA ARG A 280 -34.82 29.67 -29.82
C ARG A 280 -34.52 28.46 -28.97
N ARG A 281 -34.73 27.25 -29.49
CA ARG A 281 -34.37 25.97 -28.84
C ARG A 281 -32.84 25.85 -28.66
N LEU A 282 -32.09 26.14 -29.71
CA LEU A 282 -30.62 26.12 -29.70
C LEU A 282 -30.04 27.11 -28.67
N SER A 283 -30.58 28.34 -28.64
CA SER A 283 -30.17 29.35 -27.67
C SER A 283 -30.45 28.92 -26.23
N ARG A 284 -31.59 28.30 -25.95
CA ARG A 284 -31.89 27.74 -24.63
C ARG A 284 -30.91 26.61 -24.24
N LEU A 285 -30.56 25.72 -25.18
CA LEU A 285 -29.61 24.64 -24.95
C LEU A 285 -28.22 25.19 -24.59
N VAL A 286 -27.72 26.16 -25.37
CA VAL A 286 -26.39 26.77 -25.14
C VAL A 286 -26.38 27.50 -23.78
N ASN A 287 -27.40 28.28 -23.45
CA ASN A 287 -27.48 28.97 -22.15
C ASN A 287 -27.53 27.97 -20.99
N SER A 288 -28.26 26.85 -21.12
CA SER A 288 -28.29 25.79 -20.13
C SER A 288 -26.93 25.13 -19.90
N LEU A 289 -26.17 24.90 -20.98
CA LEU A 289 -24.81 24.36 -20.90
C LEU A 289 -23.84 25.33 -20.22
N LEU A 290 -23.94 26.62 -20.52
CA LEU A 290 -23.13 27.67 -19.87
C LEU A 290 -23.44 27.77 -18.38
N ASP A 291 -24.74 27.74 -18.01
CA ASP A 291 -25.16 27.73 -16.60
C ASP A 291 -24.59 26.54 -15.83
N ILE A 292 -24.74 25.34 -16.40
CA ILE A 292 -24.17 24.11 -15.82
C ILE A 292 -22.64 24.23 -15.62
N SER A 293 -21.94 24.71 -16.66
CA SER A 293 -20.48 24.88 -16.61
C SER A 293 -20.05 25.83 -15.50
N ARG A 294 -20.72 27.00 -15.40
CA ARG A 294 -20.42 28.01 -14.36
C ARG A 294 -20.72 27.54 -12.96
N ILE A 295 -21.83 26.79 -12.76
CA ILE A 295 -22.16 26.23 -11.44
C ILE A 295 -21.13 25.18 -11.03
N GLN A 296 -20.72 24.30 -11.96
CA GLN A 296 -19.73 23.24 -11.67
C GLN A 296 -18.31 23.76 -11.43
N ALA A 297 -17.93 24.84 -12.13
CA ALA A 297 -16.67 25.54 -11.88
C ALA A 297 -16.66 26.33 -10.56
N GLY A 298 -17.81 26.43 -9.86
CA GLY A 298 -17.96 27.30 -8.68
C GLY A 298 -17.92 28.79 -9.01
N GLU A 299 -18.05 29.14 -10.29
CA GLU A 299 -17.97 30.53 -10.77
C GLU A 299 -19.30 31.27 -10.60
N ARG A 300 -20.43 30.56 -10.53
CA ARG A 300 -21.74 31.17 -10.28
C ARG A 300 -21.84 31.55 -8.81
N LYS A 301 -21.74 32.84 -8.53
CA LYS A 301 -22.04 33.41 -7.21
C LYS A 301 -23.52 33.52 -7.04
N PHE A 302 -24.09 32.78 -6.10
CA PHE A 302 -25.49 32.93 -5.70
C PHE A 302 -25.61 34.12 -4.74
N ASN A 303 -26.70 34.88 -4.92
CA ASN A 303 -26.98 36.08 -4.13
C ASN A 303 -28.24 35.83 -3.28
N PRO A 304 -28.11 35.16 -2.11
CA PRO A 304 -29.25 34.78 -1.30
C PRO A 304 -29.95 36.04 -0.72
N GLU A 305 -31.23 36.10 -0.91
CA GLU A 305 -32.12 37.14 -0.35
C GLU A 305 -33.40 36.53 0.22
N SER A 306 -34.09 37.26 1.07
CA SER A 306 -35.40 36.85 1.58
C SER A 306 -36.51 37.25 0.60
N PHE A 307 -37.25 36.27 0.11
CA PHE A 307 -38.36 36.47 -0.83
C PHE A 307 -39.54 35.57 -0.51
N ASP A 308 -40.76 35.98 -0.95
CA ASP A 308 -41.98 35.20 -0.80
C ASP A 308 -42.08 34.13 -1.88
N VAL A 309 -42.01 32.85 -1.48
CA VAL A 309 -42.09 31.68 -2.38
C VAL A 309 -43.52 31.47 -2.89
N CYS A 310 -44.54 31.79 -2.09
CA CYS A 310 -45.96 31.67 -2.51
C CYS A 310 -46.27 32.67 -3.63
N GLU A 311 -45.79 33.90 -3.52
CA GLU A 311 -45.95 34.90 -4.59
C GLU A 311 -45.16 34.50 -5.86
N MET A 312 -43.95 33.97 -5.72
CA MET A 312 -43.22 33.45 -6.86
C MET A 312 -43.96 32.30 -7.54
N GLY A 313 -44.52 31.36 -6.79
CA GLY A 313 -45.33 30.26 -7.32
C GLY A 313 -46.55 30.74 -8.08
N ARG A 314 -47.27 31.76 -7.55
CA ARG A 314 -48.41 32.37 -8.23
C ARG A 314 -48.02 33.02 -9.58
N GLN A 315 -46.92 33.77 -9.60
CA GLN A 315 -46.41 34.41 -10.81
C GLN A 315 -46.00 33.39 -11.87
N ILE A 316 -45.33 32.31 -11.47
CA ILE A 316 -44.96 31.22 -12.36
C ILE A 316 -46.22 30.52 -12.90
N LEU A 317 -47.19 30.20 -12.04
CA LEU A 317 -48.44 29.56 -12.46
C LEU A 317 -49.18 30.41 -13.53
N LEU A 318 -49.30 31.73 -13.33
CA LEU A 318 -49.88 32.65 -14.30
C LEU A 318 -49.13 32.65 -15.64
N SER A 319 -47.81 32.47 -15.63
CA SER A 319 -47.02 32.39 -16.89
C SER A 319 -47.33 31.15 -17.73
N PHE A 320 -47.98 30.13 -17.15
CA PHE A 320 -48.43 28.92 -17.85
C PHE A 320 -49.91 28.90 -18.19
N GLU A 321 -50.70 29.96 -17.89
CA GLU A 321 -52.16 30.04 -18.06
C GLU A 321 -52.60 29.54 -19.45
N GLN A 322 -51.99 30.05 -20.53
CA GLN A 322 -52.33 29.62 -21.89
C GLN A 322 -52.12 28.13 -22.16
N LYS A 323 -51.04 27.55 -21.63
CA LYS A 323 -50.77 26.13 -21.81
C LYS A 323 -51.69 25.24 -20.96
N ILE A 324 -52.04 25.73 -19.77
CA ILE A 324 -52.99 25.13 -18.84
C ILE A 324 -54.37 25.06 -19.48
N ASP A 325 -54.85 26.19 -20.03
CA ASP A 325 -56.13 26.29 -20.70
C ASP A 325 -56.20 25.39 -21.95
N GLN A 326 -55.12 25.35 -22.76
CA GLN A 326 -55.03 24.47 -23.92
C GLN A 326 -55.19 22.99 -23.60
N LYS A 327 -54.71 22.55 -22.41
CA LYS A 327 -54.83 21.20 -21.92
C LYS A 327 -55.99 20.95 -20.96
N HIS A 328 -56.80 22.01 -20.69
CA HIS A 328 -57.91 21.95 -19.75
C HIS A 328 -57.54 21.37 -18.37
N LEU A 329 -56.40 21.76 -17.84
CA LEU A 329 -55.90 21.19 -16.58
C LEU A 329 -56.72 21.67 -15.38
N ASP A 330 -57.00 20.77 -14.44
CA ASP A 330 -57.60 21.11 -13.13
C ASP A 330 -56.48 21.57 -12.17
N VAL A 331 -56.46 22.87 -11.87
CA VAL A 331 -55.34 23.52 -11.20
C VAL A 331 -55.66 23.78 -9.74
N GLU A 332 -54.80 23.29 -8.86
CA GLU A 332 -54.80 23.59 -7.43
C GLU A 332 -53.50 24.30 -7.01
N PHE A 333 -53.63 25.37 -6.24
CA PHE A 333 -52.51 26.09 -5.66
C PHE A 333 -52.67 26.17 -4.14
N ASN A 334 -51.86 25.42 -3.40
CA ASN A 334 -51.97 25.25 -1.95
C ASN A 334 -50.76 25.82 -1.23
N CYS A 335 -50.94 26.76 -0.31
CA CYS A 335 -49.89 27.25 0.60
C CYS A 335 -50.37 27.12 2.04
N ASP A 336 -49.50 26.68 2.95
CA ASP A 336 -49.82 26.61 4.40
C ASP A 336 -50.12 28.01 4.98
N HIS A 337 -49.50 29.05 4.44
CA HIS A 337 -49.71 30.46 4.78
C HIS A 337 -49.75 31.34 3.53
N ASP A 338 -50.43 32.48 3.61
CA ASP A 338 -50.53 33.43 2.46
C ASP A 338 -49.15 33.88 1.95
N ASN A 339 -48.17 34.02 2.85
CA ASN A 339 -46.80 34.41 2.55
C ASN A 339 -45.85 33.46 3.26
N MET A 340 -44.90 32.89 2.52
CA MET A 340 -43.85 32.05 3.04
C MET A 340 -42.48 32.52 2.53
N TYR A 341 -41.60 32.95 3.44
CA TYR A 341 -40.32 33.54 3.07
C TYR A 341 -39.20 32.54 3.11
N ALA A 342 -38.47 32.40 2.00
CA ALA A 342 -37.26 31.59 1.87
C ALA A 342 -36.03 32.50 1.77
N TYR A 343 -34.87 31.96 2.21
CA TYR A 343 -33.57 32.61 2.06
C TYR A 343 -32.73 31.86 1.03
N ALA A 344 -32.72 32.34 -0.20
CA ALA A 344 -32.00 31.72 -1.32
C ALA A 344 -31.80 32.75 -2.45
N ASP A 345 -31.07 32.37 -3.50
CA ASP A 345 -30.97 33.17 -4.72
C ASP A 345 -32.33 33.11 -5.46
N ARG A 346 -33.02 34.23 -5.49
CA ARG A 346 -34.39 34.36 -6.05
C ARG A 346 -34.47 33.91 -7.51
N ASP A 347 -33.50 34.32 -8.33
CA ASP A 347 -33.52 34.01 -9.77
C ASP A 347 -33.22 32.51 -10.01
N ALA A 348 -32.33 31.96 -9.22
CA ALA A 348 -32.01 30.52 -9.27
C ALA A 348 -33.22 29.66 -8.84
N ILE A 349 -33.92 30.05 -7.77
CA ILE A 349 -35.13 29.33 -7.32
C ILE A 349 -36.26 29.50 -8.34
N ASN A 350 -36.44 30.70 -8.91
CA ASN A 350 -37.38 30.90 -10.01
C ASN A 350 -37.11 29.97 -11.20
N GLN A 351 -35.83 29.76 -11.56
CA GLN A 351 -35.42 28.83 -12.63
C GLN A 351 -35.78 27.38 -12.29
N ILE A 352 -35.57 26.93 -11.02
CA ILE A 352 -35.98 25.60 -10.58
C ILE A 352 -37.47 25.41 -10.72
N PHE A 353 -38.21 26.34 -10.12
CA PHE A 353 -39.67 26.26 -10.05
C PHE A 353 -40.31 26.30 -11.46
N TYR A 354 -39.84 27.19 -12.34
CA TYR A 354 -40.24 27.21 -13.73
C TYR A 354 -40.00 25.89 -14.46
N ASN A 355 -38.81 25.30 -14.29
CA ASN A 355 -38.47 24.02 -14.91
C ASN A 355 -39.35 22.86 -14.44
N LEU A 356 -39.72 22.83 -13.16
CA LEU A 356 -40.62 21.81 -12.62
C LEU A 356 -42.05 22.01 -13.14
N CYS A 357 -42.54 23.27 -13.19
CA CYS A 357 -43.86 23.60 -13.72
C CYS A 357 -43.96 23.34 -15.22
N ASP A 358 -42.93 23.69 -16.01
CA ASP A 358 -42.93 23.40 -17.46
C ASP A 358 -42.99 21.88 -17.73
N ASN A 359 -42.23 21.08 -16.95
CA ASN A 359 -42.31 19.64 -17.04
C ASN A 359 -43.72 19.12 -16.64
N ALA A 360 -44.26 19.59 -15.52
CA ALA A 360 -45.55 19.12 -15.05
C ALA A 360 -46.66 19.41 -16.07
N VAL A 361 -46.75 20.65 -16.57
CA VAL A 361 -47.76 21.05 -17.59
C VAL A 361 -47.56 20.24 -18.88
N LYS A 362 -46.34 20.03 -19.30
CA LYS A 362 -45.99 19.31 -20.52
C LYS A 362 -46.40 17.83 -20.49
N PHE A 363 -46.13 17.15 -19.37
CA PHE A 363 -46.42 15.73 -19.19
C PHE A 363 -47.75 15.43 -18.52
N SER A 364 -48.56 16.46 -18.21
CA SER A 364 -49.93 16.28 -17.79
C SER A 364 -50.78 15.71 -18.94
N ARG A 365 -51.69 14.80 -18.59
CA ARG A 365 -52.78 14.39 -19.49
C ARG A 365 -53.82 15.53 -19.65
N ASP A 366 -54.49 15.60 -20.75
CA ASP A 366 -55.58 16.57 -20.96
C ASP A 366 -56.68 16.37 -19.90
N GLY A 367 -57.12 17.46 -19.27
CA GLY A 367 -58.10 17.45 -18.19
C GLY A 367 -57.54 16.86 -16.85
N GLY A 368 -56.24 16.59 -16.78
CA GLY A 368 -55.61 16.04 -15.57
C GLY A 368 -55.37 17.07 -14.47
N LYS A 369 -55.23 16.62 -13.24
CA LYS A 369 -54.92 17.47 -12.09
C LYS A 369 -53.47 17.96 -12.18
N TYR A 370 -53.29 19.28 -11.95
CA TYR A 370 -52.01 19.95 -11.80
C TYR A 370 -52.03 20.73 -10.48
N GLU A 371 -51.10 20.36 -9.54
CA GLU A 371 -51.08 20.95 -8.20
C GLU A 371 -49.70 21.52 -7.88
N ILE A 372 -49.67 22.72 -7.36
CA ILE A 372 -48.50 23.32 -6.69
C ILE A 372 -48.81 23.38 -5.19
N SER A 373 -47.97 22.79 -4.38
CA SER A 373 -48.11 22.77 -2.92
C SER A 373 -46.84 23.29 -2.24
N ILE A 374 -47.01 24.31 -1.39
CA ILE A 374 -45.93 24.94 -0.63
C ILE A 374 -46.24 24.76 0.86
N THR A 375 -45.48 23.94 1.55
CA THR A 375 -45.73 23.54 2.93
C THR A 375 -44.49 23.78 3.80
N HIS A 376 -44.75 24.05 5.10
CA HIS A 376 -43.67 24.15 6.09
C HIS A 376 -43.55 22.86 6.87
N LYS A 377 -42.45 22.14 6.71
CA LYS A 377 -42.19 20.88 7.42
C LYS A 377 -40.74 20.86 7.91
N GLU A 378 -40.51 20.36 9.15
CA GLU A 378 -39.18 20.17 9.74
C GLU A 378 -38.28 21.41 9.70
N GLY A 379 -38.86 22.62 9.82
CA GLY A 379 -38.12 23.88 9.78
C GLY A 379 -37.67 24.33 8.38
N LYS A 380 -38.17 23.70 7.31
CA LYS A 380 -37.90 24.02 5.91
C LYS A 380 -39.21 24.23 5.13
N ILE A 381 -39.12 24.96 4.05
CA ILE A 381 -40.19 25.08 3.07
C ILE A 381 -40.05 23.97 2.05
N HIS A 382 -41.09 23.19 1.85
CA HIS A 382 -41.20 22.15 0.83
C HIS A 382 -42.08 22.69 -0.31
N VAL A 383 -41.48 22.76 -1.49
CA VAL A 383 -42.21 23.16 -2.72
C VAL A 383 -42.40 21.90 -3.56
N SER A 384 -43.67 21.54 -3.78
CA SER A 384 -44.03 20.34 -4.55
C SER A 384 -44.83 20.76 -5.79
N VAL A 385 -44.49 20.18 -6.93
CA VAL A 385 -45.21 20.29 -8.18
C VAL A 385 -45.70 18.91 -8.59
N PHE A 386 -47.00 18.71 -8.67
CA PHE A 386 -47.66 17.46 -8.98
C PHE A 386 -48.41 17.56 -10.31
N ASN A 387 -48.43 16.50 -11.07
CA ASN A 387 -49.25 16.38 -12.25
C ASN A 387 -49.79 14.96 -12.46
N GLU A 388 -51.03 14.85 -12.90
CA GLU A 388 -51.56 13.61 -13.43
C GLU A 388 -51.16 13.42 -14.89
N GLY A 389 -50.62 12.24 -15.23
CA GLY A 389 -50.15 11.93 -16.56
C GLY A 389 -49.56 10.51 -16.64
N GLU A 390 -48.67 10.27 -17.59
CA GLU A 390 -48.04 8.97 -17.74
C GLU A 390 -47.18 8.52 -16.54
N GLY A 391 -46.76 9.47 -15.69
CA GLY A 391 -45.85 9.17 -14.60
C GLY A 391 -44.48 8.73 -15.10
N ILE A 392 -43.68 8.22 -14.17
CA ILE A 392 -42.29 7.74 -14.41
C ILE A 392 -42.24 6.30 -13.99
N THR A 393 -41.54 5.43 -14.77
CA THR A 393 -41.37 4.05 -14.42
C THR A 393 -40.41 3.91 -13.22
N PRO A 394 -40.49 2.83 -12.39
CA PRO A 394 -39.55 2.60 -11.29
C PRO A 394 -38.10 2.49 -11.76
N GLU A 395 -37.88 2.00 -12.96
CA GLU A 395 -36.54 1.87 -13.57
C GLU A 395 -35.96 3.25 -13.93
N ASP A 396 -36.81 4.18 -14.39
CA ASP A 396 -36.40 5.53 -14.83
C ASP A 396 -36.26 6.52 -13.67
N LEU A 397 -36.99 6.31 -12.57
CA LEU A 397 -37.08 7.26 -11.46
C LEU A 397 -35.71 7.64 -10.84
N PRO A 398 -34.72 6.74 -10.68
CA PRO A 398 -33.40 7.10 -10.18
C PRO A 398 -32.61 8.03 -11.10
N PHE A 399 -32.93 8.06 -12.41
CA PHE A 399 -32.16 8.73 -13.45
C PHE A 399 -32.78 10.03 -13.95
N VAL A 400 -33.99 10.40 -13.49
CA VAL A 400 -34.73 11.59 -14.01
C VAL A 400 -33.98 12.89 -13.81
N PHE A 401 -33.08 12.97 -12.86
CA PHE A 401 -32.22 14.13 -12.60
C PHE A 401 -30.85 14.04 -13.28
N ASP A 402 -30.61 13.02 -14.11
CA ASP A 402 -29.35 12.88 -14.83
C ASP A 402 -29.34 13.77 -16.09
N ARG A 403 -28.13 14.11 -16.56
CA ARG A 403 -27.94 14.98 -17.72
C ARG A 403 -28.47 14.30 -18.98
N PHE A 404 -29.26 15.04 -19.77
CA PHE A 404 -29.85 14.57 -21.04
C PHE A 404 -30.76 13.36 -20.90
N TYR A 405 -31.14 13.01 -19.68
CA TYR A 405 -32.03 11.90 -19.46
C TYR A 405 -33.41 12.19 -20.03
N LYS A 406 -33.92 11.27 -20.82
CA LYS A 406 -35.30 11.27 -21.39
C LYS A 406 -35.77 9.83 -21.36
N GLY A 407 -36.84 9.55 -20.63
CA GLY A 407 -37.45 8.23 -20.65
C GLY A 407 -37.86 7.85 -22.08
N ASP A 408 -37.86 6.55 -22.41
CA ASP A 408 -38.06 6.08 -23.80
C ASP A 408 -39.37 6.56 -24.42
N ARG A 409 -40.45 6.67 -23.66
CA ARG A 409 -41.75 7.23 -24.12
C ARG A 409 -41.77 8.74 -24.20
N SER A 410 -41.05 9.44 -23.34
CA SER A 410 -40.92 10.88 -23.38
C SER A 410 -40.21 11.40 -24.65
N ARG A 411 -39.42 10.54 -25.32
CA ARG A 411 -38.79 10.85 -26.62
C ARG A 411 -39.82 11.11 -27.72
N GLY A 412 -41.00 10.47 -27.63
CA GLY A 412 -42.11 10.68 -28.60
C GLY A 412 -42.93 11.93 -28.31
N LEU A 413 -43.21 12.23 -27.05
CA LEU A 413 -44.07 13.35 -26.60
C LEU A 413 -43.27 14.67 -26.50
N ASP A 414 -41.97 14.61 -26.21
CA ASP A 414 -41.10 15.79 -26.05
C ASP A 414 -40.00 15.86 -27.08
N LYS A 415 -40.34 16.27 -28.32
CA LYS A 415 -39.34 16.56 -29.35
C LYS A 415 -38.53 17.83 -29.06
N THR A 416 -38.99 18.69 -28.15
CA THR A 416 -38.43 20.05 -27.91
C THR A 416 -37.61 20.15 -26.63
N GLY A 417 -37.72 19.23 -25.68
CA GLY A 417 -37.00 19.23 -24.44
C GLY A 417 -35.52 18.87 -24.61
N THR A 418 -34.67 19.50 -23.83
CA THR A 418 -33.21 19.26 -23.86
C THR A 418 -32.76 18.17 -22.89
N GLY A 419 -33.63 17.69 -21.97
CA GLY A 419 -33.25 16.79 -20.88
C GLY A 419 -32.27 17.40 -19.84
N LEU A 420 -32.17 18.75 -19.84
CA LEU A 420 -31.27 19.47 -18.91
C LEU A 420 -32.05 20.17 -17.78
N GLY A 421 -33.38 20.41 -17.91
CA GLY A 421 -34.13 21.17 -16.94
C GLY A 421 -34.11 20.60 -15.52
N LEU A 422 -34.36 19.30 -15.35
CA LEU A 422 -34.33 18.62 -14.05
C LEU A 422 -32.89 18.52 -13.50
N PHE A 423 -31.91 18.30 -14.35
CA PHE A 423 -30.49 18.30 -13.94
C PHE A 423 -30.07 19.70 -13.43
N ILE A 424 -30.47 20.78 -14.10
CA ILE A 424 -30.22 22.15 -13.64
C ILE A 424 -30.90 22.39 -12.30
N ALA A 425 -32.18 22.00 -12.15
CA ALA A 425 -32.89 22.10 -10.90
C ALA A 425 -32.14 21.38 -9.75
N LYS A 426 -31.71 20.13 -9.94
CA LYS A 426 -30.90 19.39 -8.96
C LYS A 426 -29.57 20.09 -8.65
N THR A 427 -28.87 20.57 -9.67
CA THR A 427 -27.59 21.26 -9.49
C THR A 427 -27.75 22.54 -8.66
N ILE A 428 -28.75 23.35 -8.92
CA ILE A 428 -29.04 24.58 -8.16
C ILE A 428 -29.43 24.24 -6.72
N VAL A 429 -30.33 23.26 -6.50
CA VAL A 429 -30.79 22.86 -5.17
C VAL A 429 -29.61 22.34 -4.34
N CYS A 430 -28.74 21.47 -4.90
CA CYS A 430 -27.56 21.01 -4.24
C CYS A 430 -26.55 22.11 -3.90
N ALA A 431 -26.42 23.13 -4.78
CA ALA A 431 -25.53 24.27 -4.52
C ALA A 431 -26.07 25.19 -3.38
N HIS A 432 -27.36 25.09 -3.06
CA HIS A 432 -27.98 25.73 -1.90
C HIS A 432 -27.99 24.84 -0.65
N ASN A 433 -27.33 23.65 -0.68
CA ASN A 433 -27.31 22.64 0.39
C ASN A 433 -28.71 22.10 0.75
N GLU A 434 -29.61 22.07 -0.23
CA GLU A 434 -30.98 21.62 -0.10
C GLU A 434 -31.22 20.33 -0.88
N ARG A 435 -32.43 19.76 -0.82
CA ARG A 435 -32.77 18.46 -1.42
C ARG A 435 -33.87 18.62 -2.48
N ILE A 436 -33.77 17.78 -3.52
CA ILE A 436 -34.80 17.59 -4.53
C ILE A 436 -35.01 16.10 -4.77
N TRP A 437 -36.26 15.68 -4.93
CA TRP A 437 -36.60 14.31 -5.26
C TRP A 437 -37.84 14.22 -6.11
N ALA A 438 -38.09 13.04 -6.66
CA ALA A 438 -39.29 12.75 -7.44
C ALA A 438 -40.00 11.53 -6.86
N GLU A 439 -41.32 11.57 -6.88
CA GLU A 439 -42.23 10.48 -6.53
C GLU A 439 -43.18 10.27 -7.67
N SER A 440 -43.46 9.04 -8.06
CA SER A 440 -44.32 8.78 -9.20
C SER A 440 -44.99 7.42 -9.12
N GLU A 441 -46.20 7.31 -9.66
CA GLU A 441 -46.86 6.06 -9.99
C GLU A 441 -47.07 6.00 -11.50
N HIS A 442 -46.38 5.09 -12.15
CA HIS A 442 -46.44 4.93 -13.60
C HIS A 442 -47.87 4.73 -14.09
N GLY A 443 -48.24 5.48 -15.12
CA GLY A 443 -49.60 5.51 -15.69
C GLY A 443 -50.59 6.41 -14.97
N LYS A 444 -50.18 7.05 -13.83
CA LYS A 444 -51.11 7.85 -13.04
C LYS A 444 -50.64 9.27 -12.76
N TRP A 445 -49.50 9.44 -12.12
CA TRP A 445 -49.04 10.76 -11.67
C TRP A 445 -47.55 10.84 -11.45
N CYS A 446 -47.03 12.08 -11.39
CA CYS A 446 -45.68 12.41 -10.96
C CYS A 446 -45.67 13.61 -10.01
N ARG A 447 -44.77 13.65 -9.04
CA ARG A 447 -44.54 14.75 -8.11
C ARG A 447 -43.04 14.99 -7.99
N PHE A 448 -42.64 16.25 -8.17
CA PHE A 448 -41.29 16.72 -7.88
C PHE A 448 -41.33 17.63 -6.66
N THR A 449 -40.45 17.41 -5.70
CA THR A 449 -40.40 18.20 -4.46
C THR A 449 -38.98 18.68 -4.21
N PHE A 450 -38.84 19.96 -3.85
CA PHE A 450 -37.54 20.47 -3.38
C PHE A 450 -37.72 21.26 -2.08
N THR A 451 -36.62 21.41 -1.31
CA THR A 451 -36.62 22.15 -0.04
C THR A 451 -35.93 23.49 -0.17
N LEU A 452 -36.33 24.43 0.71
CA LEU A 452 -35.73 25.75 0.87
C LEU A 452 -35.56 26.08 2.36
N PRO A 453 -34.55 26.85 2.76
CA PRO A 453 -34.41 27.33 4.12
C PRO A 453 -35.47 28.45 4.35
N THR A 454 -36.10 28.43 5.54
CA THR A 454 -37.06 29.49 5.96
C THR A 454 -36.31 30.78 6.28
N ALA A 455 -36.99 31.89 5.99
CA ALA A 455 -36.54 33.24 6.32
C ALA A 455 -37.60 34.05 7.04
N GLN A 456 -37.19 35.13 7.63
CA GLN A 456 -38.12 36.18 8.09
C GLN A 456 -38.50 37.11 6.94
N PRO A 457 -39.68 37.75 6.99
CA PRO A 457 -40.05 38.76 6.01
C PRO A 457 -38.97 39.84 5.90
N PRO A 458 -38.67 40.33 4.69
CA PRO A 458 -37.71 41.41 4.54
C PRO A 458 -38.16 42.63 5.34
N GLN A 459 -37.31 43.11 6.25
CA GLN A 459 -37.60 44.37 6.94
C GLN A 459 -37.71 45.50 5.92
N LYS A 460 -38.87 46.15 5.81
CA LYS A 460 -38.99 47.39 5.04
C LYS A 460 -38.01 48.38 5.60
N ARG A 461 -36.98 48.73 4.84
CA ARG A 461 -36.18 49.94 5.12
C ARG A 461 -37.11 51.10 5.09
N GLU A 462 -37.50 51.61 6.27
CA GLU A 462 -38.13 52.95 6.36
C GLU A 462 -37.15 53.93 5.75
N THR A 463 -37.51 54.45 4.58
CA THR A 463 -36.87 55.64 4.00
C THR A 463 -37.15 56.77 4.97
N ARG A 464 -36.17 57.10 5.85
CA ARG A 464 -36.23 58.36 6.61
C ARG A 464 -36.14 59.47 5.62
N GLU A 465 -37.30 60.01 5.22
CA GLU A 465 -37.44 61.36 4.68
C GLU A 465 -36.98 62.35 5.75
N ASN A 466 -35.70 62.75 5.69
CA ASN A 466 -35.23 63.90 6.41
C ASN A 466 -35.90 65.16 5.87
N GLY A 467 -37.03 65.47 6.46
CA GLY A 467 -37.59 66.80 6.34
C GLY A 467 -36.61 67.85 6.84
N ARG A 468 -35.85 68.45 5.97
CA ARG A 468 -35.20 69.73 6.23
C ARG A 468 -36.28 70.83 6.19
N HIS A 469 -36.83 71.12 7.38
CA HIS A 469 -37.45 72.42 7.61
C HIS A 469 -36.36 73.47 7.49
N ALA A 470 -36.49 74.25 6.38
CA ALA A 470 -35.79 75.53 6.29
C ALA A 470 -36.49 76.54 7.24
N THR A 471 -35.83 76.80 8.35
CA THR A 471 -36.11 78.00 9.13
C THR A 471 -35.35 79.17 8.51
N GLY A 472 -36.02 79.97 7.71
CA GLY A 472 -35.60 81.34 7.42
C GLY A 472 -35.88 82.23 8.61
N ALA A 473 -34.88 82.97 9.02
CA ALA A 473 -35.07 84.19 9.82
C ALA A 473 -33.91 85.16 9.55
N ASN A 474 -34.25 86.26 8.90
CA ASN A 474 -33.84 87.63 9.13
C ASN A 474 -32.49 87.99 9.75
N LEU A 475 -31.55 88.55 9.04
CA LEU A 475 -31.17 90.03 9.12
C LEU A 475 -30.01 90.27 8.15
#